data_438ef0af9fb9be8753da781795848c17
#
_entry.id   438ef0af9fb9be8753da781795848c17
#
_cell.length_a   1.000
_cell.length_b   1.000
_cell.length_c   1.000
_cell.angle_alpha   90.00
_cell.angle_beta   90.00
_cell.angle_gamma   90.00
#
_symmetry.space_group_name_H-M   'P 1'
#
loop_
_entity.id
_entity.type
_entity.pdbx_description
1 polymer ?
#
loop_
_entity_poly.entity_id
_entity_poly.type
_entity_poly.pdbx_seq_one_letter_code
_entity_poly.pdbx_strand_id
1 'polypeptide(L)'
;MEMEGEVEIIGLGGAIGDVPEAGSAFSNRGYLLWLNFAMRWDDPARDSDYIARTRKIVADLAPWTGHGVYVNMLNFDEQDRVVEALGGPEKYAELARLKTRYDPANLFRMNANISPAA
;
A
#
# COMPACT_ATOMS: atom_id res chain seq x y z
N MET A 1 11.40 -13.23 -22.83
CA MET A 1 12.22 -13.22 -21.59
C MET A 1 11.45 -13.96 -20.51
N GLU A 2 12.10 -14.73 -19.68
CA GLU A 2 11.45 -15.29 -18.50
C GLU A 2 11.08 -14.16 -17.52
N MET A 3 10.16 -14.44 -16.58
CA MET A 3 9.84 -13.51 -15.52
C MET A 3 11.08 -13.27 -14.64
N GLU A 4 11.48 -12.02 -14.53
CA GLU A 4 12.52 -11.59 -13.59
C GLU A 4 11.86 -11.03 -12.34
N GLY A 5 12.36 -11.40 -11.17
CA GLY A 5 11.83 -10.97 -9.90
C GLY A 5 12.90 -10.43 -8.97
N GLU A 6 12.55 -9.36 -8.26
CA GLU A 6 13.35 -8.76 -7.20
C GLU A 6 12.53 -8.78 -5.91
N VAL A 7 13.17 -9.21 -4.83
CA VAL A 7 12.58 -9.15 -3.50
C VAL A 7 13.37 -8.13 -2.68
N GLU A 8 12.71 -7.05 -2.33
CA GLU A 8 13.27 -6.01 -1.47
C GLU A 8 12.84 -6.24 -0.02
N ILE A 9 13.82 -6.21 0.88
CA ILE A 9 13.59 -6.28 2.33
C ILE A 9 14.12 -4.98 2.93
N ILE A 10 13.22 -4.14 3.39
CA ILE A 10 13.55 -2.80 3.88
C ILE A 10 13.28 -2.71 5.38
N GLY A 11 14.28 -2.26 6.14
CA GLY A 11 14.12 -2.01 7.57
C GLY A 11 13.30 -0.74 7.84
N LEU A 12 12.28 -0.86 8.69
CA LEU A 12 11.41 0.26 9.10
C LEU A 12 11.65 0.69 10.55
N GLY A 13 12.67 0.15 11.22
CA GLY A 13 12.99 0.47 12.61
C GLY A 13 13.57 1.88 12.81
N GLY A 14 14.00 2.14 14.06
CA GLY A 14 14.60 3.41 14.45
C GLY A 14 13.59 4.56 14.42
N ALA A 15 14.00 5.72 13.95
CA ALA A 15 13.20 6.96 13.96
C ALA A 15 11.81 6.85 13.30
N ILE A 16 11.60 5.88 12.39
CA ILE A 16 10.28 5.64 11.81
C ILE A 16 9.30 5.14 12.88
N GLY A 17 9.75 4.23 13.76
CA GLY A 17 8.95 3.68 14.84
C GLY A 17 8.79 4.59 16.05
N ASP A 18 9.65 5.61 16.21
CA ASP A 18 9.61 6.54 17.35
C ASP A 18 8.40 7.50 17.28
N VAL A 19 7.84 7.72 16.09
CA VAL A 19 6.65 8.56 15.91
C VAL A 19 5.40 7.73 16.17
N PRO A 20 4.47 8.18 17.04
CA PRO A 20 3.21 7.49 17.26
C PRO A 20 2.42 7.32 15.95
N GLU A 21 1.70 6.20 15.82
CA GLU A 21 0.89 5.89 14.62
C GLU A 21 -0.10 7.01 14.25
N ALA A 22 -0.68 7.67 15.26
CA ALA A 22 -1.58 8.82 15.07
C ALA A 22 -0.84 10.14 14.79
N GLY A 23 0.48 10.19 14.87
CA GLY A 23 1.27 11.42 14.76
C GLY A 23 1.42 11.95 13.33
N SER A 24 1.03 11.19 12.31
CA SER A 24 1.13 11.61 10.91
C SER A 24 0.26 10.76 9.99
N ALA A 25 0.14 11.17 8.72
CA ALA A 25 -0.55 10.39 7.69
C ALA A 25 0.17 9.09 7.32
N PHE A 26 1.48 8.99 7.55
CA PHE A 26 2.22 7.74 7.33
C PHE A 26 1.79 6.68 8.34
N SER A 27 1.54 5.47 7.85
CA SER A 27 0.99 4.36 8.64
C SER A 27 1.92 3.15 8.69
N ASN A 28 1.55 2.19 9.52
CA ASN A 28 2.30 0.93 9.68
C ASN A 28 3.69 1.11 10.34
N ARG A 29 3.82 2.10 11.21
CA ARG A 29 5.09 2.43 11.91
C ARG A 29 5.58 1.36 12.86
N GLY A 30 4.69 0.48 13.32
CA GLY A 30 5.01 -0.63 14.23
C GLY A 30 5.68 -1.83 13.56
N TYR A 31 5.77 -1.87 12.23
CA TYR A 31 6.46 -2.95 11.54
C TYR A 31 7.96 -2.73 11.50
N LEU A 32 8.71 -3.82 11.63
CA LEU A 32 10.18 -3.79 11.58
C LEU A 32 10.73 -3.88 10.15
N LEU A 33 10.01 -4.56 9.29
CA LEU A 33 10.44 -4.85 7.92
C LEU A 33 9.26 -4.60 6.96
N TRP A 34 9.61 -4.12 5.79
CA TRP A 34 8.74 -4.07 4.63
C TRP A 34 9.30 -5.00 3.55
N LEU A 35 8.41 -5.83 2.99
CA LEU A 35 8.71 -6.75 1.90
C LEU A 35 8.04 -6.24 0.63
N ASN A 36 8.80 -6.10 -0.44
CA ASN A 36 8.30 -5.76 -1.76
C ASN A 36 8.71 -6.82 -2.79
N PHE A 37 7.78 -7.20 -3.65
CA PHE A 37 7.98 -8.14 -4.74
C PHE A 37 7.80 -7.42 -6.06
N ALA A 38 8.89 -6.97 -6.68
CA ALA A 38 8.88 -6.32 -7.97
C ALA A 38 9.13 -7.36 -9.07
N MET A 39 8.13 -7.64 -9.89
CA MET A 39 8.19 -8.61 -10.98
C MET A 39 8.12 -7.90 -12.31
N ARG A 40 8.90 -8.35 -13.28
CA ARG A 40 8.96 -7.79 -14.64
C ARG A 40 8.94 -8.92 -15.67
N TRP A 41 8.25 -8.67 -16.76
CA TRP A 41 8.22 -9.54 -17.94
C TRP A 41 7.85 -8.72 -19.17
N ASP A 42 8.15 -9.25 -20.36
CA ASP A 42 7.92 -8.52 -21.63
C ASP A 42 6.73 -9.05 -22.42
N ASP A 43 6.31 -10.29 -22.18
CA ASP A 43 5.27 -10.92 -22.96
C ASP A 43 3.87 -10.74 -22.32
N PRO A 44 3.00 -9.87 -22.89
CA PRO A 44 1.67 -9.66 -22.35
C PRO A 44 0.79 -10.93 -22.33
N ALA A 45 1.07 -11.93 -23.16
CA ALA A 45 0.34 -13.19 -23.12
C ALA A 45 0.56 -13.97 -21.80
N ARG A 46 1.57 -13.60 -21.03
CA ARG A 46 1.90 -14.21 -19.75
C ARG A 46 1.38 -13.41 -18.54
N ASP A 47 0.72 -12.27 -18.75
CA ASP A 47 0.27 -11.38 -17.67
C ASP A 47 -0.53 -12.13 -16.60
N SER A 48 -1.56 -12.85 -16.99
CA SER A 48 -2.43 -13.57 -16.05
C SER A 48 -1.68 -14.61 -15.22
N ASP A 49 -0.74 -15.34 -15.85
CA ASP A 49 0.05 -16.37 -15.17
C ASP A 49 1.05 -15.75 -14.18
N TYR A 50 1.77 -14.70 -14.59
CA TYR A 50 2.78 -14.08 -13.74
C TYR A 50 2.17 -13.25 -12.62
N ILE A 51 1.06 -12.55 -12.87
CA ILE A 51 0.30 -11.87 -11.81
C ILE A 51 -0.20 -12.88 -10.77
N ALA A 52 -0.80 -14.00 -11.22
CA ALA A 52 -1.28 -15.03 -10.31
C ALA A 52 -0.15 -15.65 -9.47
N ARG A 53 1.01 -15.88 -10.06
CA ARG A 53 2.19 -16.39 -9.33
C ARG A 53 2.69 -15.41 -8.29
N THR A 54 2.80 -14.12 -8.63
CA THR A 54 3.24 -13.08 -7.70
C THR A 54 2.26 -12.96 -6.53
N ARG A 55 0.96 -12.94 -6.80
CA ARG A 55 -0.08 -12.90 -5.77
C ARG A 55 -0.06 -14.15 -4.87
N LYS A 56 0.22 -15.30 -5.46
CA LYS A 56 0.38 -16.53 -4.68
C LYS A 56 1.56 -16.44 -3.71
N ILE A 57 2.70 -15.89 -4.10
CA ILE A 57 3.85 -15.68 -3.21
C ILE A 57 3.42 -14.82 -2.01
N VAL A 58 2.75 -13.70 -2.26
CA VAL A 58 2.25 -12.82 -1.20
C VAL A 58 1.26 -13.53 -0.29
N ALA A 59 0.32 -14.29 -0.86
CA ALA A 59 -0.66 -15.06 -0.09
C ALA A 59 -0.02 -16.16 0.76
N ASP A 60 0.99 -16.86 0.25
CA ASP A 60 1.71 -17.90 0.99
C ASP A 60 2.51 -17.31 2.18
N LEU A 61 2.92 -16.04 2.09
CA LEU A 61 3.62 -15.35 3.17
C LEU A 61 2.67 -14.68 4.19
N ALA A 62 1.40 -14.51 3.86
CA ALA A 62 0.42 -13.83 4.71
C ALA A 62 0.37 -14.33 6.17
N PRO A 63 0.52 -15.64 6.47
CA PRO A 63 0.56 -16.12 7.86
C PRO A 63 1.77 -15.62 8.68
N TRP A 64 2.81 -15.14 8.01
CA TRP A 64 4.07 -14.70 8.63
C TRP A 64 4.27 -13.19 8.58
N THR A 65 3.39 -12.48 7.88
CA THR A 65 3.43 -11.03 7.70
C THR A 65 2.22 -10.37 8.34
N GLY A 66 2.34 -9.09 8.65
CA GLY A 66 1.18 -8.28 9.03
C GLY A 66 0.33 -7.89 7.81
N HIS A 67 -0.80 -7.24 8.07
CA HIS A 67 -1.74 -6.80 7.04
C HIS A 67 -1.40 -5.42 6.45
N GLY A 68 -0.40 -4.71 6.99
CA GLY A 68 0.00 -3.39 6.52
C GLY A 68 0.45 -3.41 5.06
N VAL A 69 0.10 -2.35 4.34
CA VAL A 69 0.52 -2.13 2.96
C VAL A 69 1.00 -0.68 2.80
N TYR A 70 1.99 -0.47 1.96
CA TYR A 70 2.46 0.88 1.66
C TYR A 70 1.62 1.50 0.54
N VAL A 71 0.95 2.60 0.83
CA VAL A 71 -0.03 3.23 -0.08
C VAL A 71 0.51 3.51 -1.48
N ASN A 72 1.80 3.84 -1.60
CA ASN A 72 2.42 4.13 -2.90
C ASN A 72 2.71 2.87 -3.75
N MET A 73 2.55 1.68 -3.17
CA MET A 73 2.77 0.39 -3.84
C MET A 73 1.45 -0.35 -4.14
N LEU A 74 0.31 0.31 -3.91
CA LEU A 74 -0.98 -0.24 -4.31
C LEU A 74 -1.11 -0.24 -5.83
N ASN A 75 -1.52 -1.38 -6.38
CA ASN A 75 -1.87 -1.51 -7.78
C ASN A 75 -3.27 -0.95 -8.06
N PHE A 76 -3.61 -0.78 -9.34
CA PHE A 76 -4.92 -0.25 -9.75
C PHE A 76 -6.10 -1.10 -9.28
N ASP A 77 -5.90 -2.39 -9.12
CA ASP A 77 -6.92 -3.35 -8.69
C ASP A 77 -6.93 -3.62 -7.19
N GLU A 78 -6.16 -2.85 -6.40
CA GLU A 78 -6.11 -2.91 -4.93
C GLU A 78 -6.69 -1.63 -4.28
N GLN A 79 -7.54 -0.91 -4.97
CA GLN A 79 -8.11 0.36 -4.46
C GLN A 79 -9.01 0.17 -3.23
N ASP A 80 -9.54 -1.01 -3.02
CA ASP A 80 -10.25 -1.43 -1.81
C ASP A 80 -9.37 -1.45 -0.56
N ARG A 81 -8.04 -1.52 -0.73
CA ARG A 81 -7.05 -1.53 0.36
C ARG A 81 -6.55 -0.13 0.78
N VAL A 82 -7.02 0.94 0.16
CA VAL A 82 -6.57 2.31 0.48
C VAL A 82 -6.80 2.66 1.96
N VAL A 83 -7.93 2.27 2.52
CA VAL A 83 -8.23 2.51 3.94
C VAL A 83 -7.24 1.77 4.85
N GLU A 84 -6.92 0.51 4.53
CA GLU A 84 -5.91 -0.28 5.23
C GLU A 84 -4.52 0.37 5.11
N ALA A 85 -4.13 0.77 3.90
CA ALA A 85 -2.84 1.39 3.64
C ALA A 85 -2.63 2.71 4.40
N LEU A 86 -3.72 3.42 4.66
CA LEU A 86 -3.73 4.68 5.40
C LEU A 86 -3.94 4.49 6.92
N GLY A 87 -3.85 3.27 7.43
CA GLY A 87 -3.88 2.98 8.87
C GLY A 87 -5.28 2.75 9.45
N GLY A 88 -6.24 2.46 8.60
CA GLY A 88 -7.59 2.07 9.00
C GLY A 88 -8.63 3.19 8.94
N PRO A 89 -9.89 2.87 9.29
CA PRO A 89 -11.02 3.76 9.04
C PRO A 89 -10.97 5.08 9.83
N GLU A 90 -10.43 5.07 11.03
CA GLU A 90 -10.36 6.30 11.86
C GLU A 90 -9.40 7.32 11.26
N LYS A 91 -8.19 6.89 10.89
CA LYS A 91 -7.21 7.76 10.24
C LYS A 91 -7.68 8.20 8.86
N TYR A 92 -8.30 7.29 8.08
CA TYR A 92 -8.90 7.65 6.80
C TYR A 92 -9.96 8.74 6.95
N ALA A 93 -10.83 8.66 7.96
CA ALA A 93 -11.86 9.67 8.22
C ALA A 93 -11.26 11.05 8.58
N GLU A 94 -10.13 11.08 9.30
CA GLU A 94 -9.42 12.32 9.57
C GLU A 94 -8.82 12.91 8.28
N LEU A 95 -8.18 12.09 7.45
CA LEU A 95 -7.64 12.51 6.16
C LEU A 95 -8.75 12.98 5.21
N ALA A 96 -9.93 12.35 5.22
CA ALA A 96 -11.09 12.77 4.44
C ALA A 96 -11.62 14.16 4.90
N ARG A 97 -11.60 14.46 6.20
CA ARG A 97 -11.93 15.82 6.71
C ARG A 97 -10.92 16.86 6.23
N LEU A 98 -9.62 16.53 6.25
CA LEU A 98 -8.60 17.40 5.68
C LEU A 98 -8.81 17.60 4.18
N LYS A 99 -9.10 16.52 3.45
CA LYS A 99 -9.43 16.57 2.02
C LYS A 99 -10.62 17.48 1.74
N THR A 100 -11.70 17.39 2.52
CA THR A 100 -12.85 18.29 2.41
C THR A 100 -12.47 19.76 2.57
N ARG A 101 -11.54 20.04 3.48
CA ARG A 101 -11.10 21.43 3.74
C ARG A 101 -10.25 22.01 2.60
N TYR A 102 -9.34 21.20 2.03
CA TYR A 102 -8.33 21.70 1.08
C TYR A 102 -8.64 21.40 -0.38
N ASP A 103 -9.43 20.37 -0.65
CA ASP A 103 -9.82 19.96 -2.00
C ASP A 103 -11.26 19.39 -2.01
N PRO A 104 -12.26 20.21 -1.67
CA PRO A 104 -13.66 19.78 -1.57
C PRO A 104 -14.22 19.27 -2.91
N ALA A 105 -13.70 19.76 -4.03
CA ALA A 105 -14.11 19.32 -5.36
C ALA A 105 -13.42 18.04 -5.83
N ASN A 106 -12.53 17.46 -4.99
CA ASN A 106 -11.75 16.26 -5.31
C ASN A 106 -11.02 16.37 -6.65
N LEU A 107 -10.34 17.49 -6.89
CA LEU A 107 -9.57 17.73 -8.11
C LEU A 107 -8.34 16.82 -8.17
N PHE A 108 -7.65 16.63 -7.04
CA PHE A 108 -6.50 15.74 -6.88
C PHE A 108 -6.97 14.36 -6.47
N ARG A 109 -7.34 13.53 -7.44
CA ARG A 109 -7.98 12.21 -7.25
C ARG A 109 -7.24 11.03 -7.90
N MET A 110 -6.01 11.24 -8.34
CA MET A 110 -5.20 10.17 -8.95
C MET A 110 -4.63 9.23 -7.88
N ASN A 111 -4.31 8.01 -8.29
CA ASN A 111 -3.73 6.95 -7.45
C ASN A 111 -4.64 6.56 -6.26
N ALA A 112 -4.08 6.44 -5.05
CA ALA A 112 -4.80 6.11 -3.84
C ALA A 112 -5.61 7.33 -3.34
N ASN A 113 -6.74 7.61 -3.97
CA ASN A 113 -7.57 8.77 -3.66
C ASN A 113 -8.19 8.69 -2.27
N ILE A 114 -8.10 9.79 -1.53
CA ILE A 114 -8.90 10.03 -0.33
C ILE A 114 -10.07 10.90 -0.74
N SER A 115 -11.29 10.35 -0.69
CA SER A 115 -12.50 11.12 -1.01
C SER A 115 -12.81 12.15 0.07
N PRO A 116 -13.30 13.33 -0.28
CA PRO A 116 -13.83 14.28 0.71
C PRO A 116 -14.91 13.62 1.58
N ALA A 117 -14.96 13.98 2.86
CA ALA A 117 -16.04 13.53 3.74
C ALA A 117 -17.40 14.09 3.25
N ALA A 118 -18.42 13.24 3.37
CA ALA A 118 -19.79 13.62 3.04
C ALA A 118 -20.35 14.66 4.01
#